data_f5d7ea84bc2c436429a284c6d37747f3
#
_entry.id   f5d7ea84bc2c436429a284c6d37747f3
#
_cell.length_a   1.000
_cell.length_b   1.000
_cell.length_c   1.000
_cell.angle_alpha   90.00
_cell.angle_beta   90.00
_cell.angle_gamma   90.00
#
_symmetry.space_group_name_H-M   'P 1'
#
loop_
_entity.id
_entity.type
_entity.pdbx_description
1 polymer ?
#
loop_
_entity_poly.entity_id
_entity_poly.type
_entity_poly.pdbx_seq_one_letter_code
_entity_poly.pdbx_strand_id
1 'polypeptide(L)'
;MYQKASSIKIKGLIKRDELISPYLTIKAGGRVSWFITPETIEDIFEIVSFANNERYDWLVLGNGSKLLISDKGFNGIIIYTRNLRDIVLDREEMILHGGAPIGEAIRLAVKSKLSGLEPLVGIPGTIGGAVVMNAGTAYGSIGKLVKSVEYINSEGLLSVKDNPYFGYRDSEFKGKRVLITRILLKLSSSLSEDIDERLKSSILLRKSQPRFPRQFGSVFKNPQEVSAGKLIEEAGFKGFVYNKVQVSPVHANFILNFGESADDVYYVLKLIQERVFKFFNILLEPEVITVGF
;
A
#
# COMPACT_ATOMS: atom_id res chain seq x y z
N MET A 1 -6.84 12.96 -37.86
CA MET A 1 -5.47 13.46 -37.54
C MET A 1 -4.93 12.61 -36.42
N TYR A 2 -4.02 11.68 -36.74
CA TYR A 2 -3.29 10.95 -35.69
C TYR A 2 -2.25 11.89 -35.10
N GLN A 3 -2.51 12.48 -33.90
CA GLN A 3 -1.46 13.11 -33.15
C GLN A 3 -0.42 12.03 -32.87
N LYS A 4 0.83 12.25 -33.27
CA LYS A 4 1.97 11.45 -32.82
C LYS A 4 1.97 11.48 -31.29
N ALA A 5 1.61 10.37 -30.65
CA ALA A 5 1.81 10.23 -29.23
C ALA A 5 3.30 10.51 -28.96
N SER A 6 3.60 11.52 -28.15
CA SER A 6 4.96 11.82 -27.71
C SER A 6 5.57 10.54 -27.14
N SER A 7 6.70 10.11 -27.67
CA SER A 7 7.35 8.87 -27.22
C SER A 7 8.05 9.17 -25.90
N ILE A 8 7.56 8.61 -24.82
CA ILE A 8 8.27 8.64 -23.54
C ILE A 8 9.59 7.86 -23.67
N LYS A 9 10.69 8.47 -23.26
CA LYS A 9 12.05 7.85 -23.31
C LYS A 9 12.53 7.58 -21.90
N ILE A 10 12.47 6.33 -21.48
CA ILE A 10 12.95 5.86 -20.18
C ILE A 10 13.82 4.61 -20.36
N LYS A 11 14.64 4.30 -19.36
CA LYS A 11 15.40 3.03 -19.28
C LYS A 11 14.52 1.86 -18.88
N GLY A 12 13.42 2.16 -18.14
CA GLY A 12 12.50 1.19 -17.62
C GLY A 12 11.57 0.55 -18.66
N LEU A 13 10.68 -0.31 -18.19
CA LEU A 13 9.72 -1.05 -19.01
C LEU A 13 8.41 -0.28 -19.17
N ILE A 14 7.89 -0.23 -20.41
CA ILE A 14 6.58 0.33 -20.72
C ILE A 14 5.70 -0.77 -21.31
N LYS A 15 4.50 -0.94 -20.73
CA LYS A 15 3.44 -1.79 -21.28
C LYS A 15 2.19 -0.96 -21.52
N ARG A 16 1.46 -1.27 -22.58
CA ARG A 16 0.19 -0.65 -22.95
C ARG A 16 -0.93 -1.64 -22.74
N ASP A 17 -2.10 -1.15 -22.32
CA ASP A 17 -3.29 -1.97 -22.13
C ASP A 17 -3.03 -3.21 -21.28
N GLU A 18 -2.30 -3.01 -20.15
CA GLU A 18 -1.87 -4.11 -19.28
C GLU A 18 -2.94 -4.47 -18.26
N LEU A 19 -3.18 -5.77 -18.07
CA LEU A 19 -4.07 -6.27 -17.02
C LEU A 19 -3.44 -6.05 -15.65
N ILE A 20 -4.13 -5.31 -14.75
CA ILE A 20 -3.55 -4.96 -13.44
C ILE A 20 -3.69 -6.06 -12.39
N SER A 21 -4.66 -6.96 -12.50
CA SER A 21 -4.96 -7.97 -11.49
C SER A 21 -3.76 -8.82 -11.05
N PRO A 22 -2.78 -9.20 -11.92
CA PRO A 22 -1.61 -9.95 -11.49
C PRO A 22 -0.71 -9.21 -10.49
N TYR A 23 -0.73 -7.89 -10.51
CA TYR A 23 0.11 -7.00 -9.69
C TYR A 23 -0.55 -6.59 -8.36
N LEU A 24 -1.84 -6.85 -8.20
CA LEU A 24 -2.60 -6.57 -6.97
C LEU A 24 -2.69 -7.82 -6.09
N THR A 25 -2.64 -7.64 -4.77
CA THR A 25 -2.76 -8.77 -3.84
C THR A 25 -4.16 -9.39 -3.89
N ILE A 26 -5.20 -8.61 -4.17
CA ILE A 26 -6.58 -9.09 -4.30
C ILE A 26 -6.82 -9.93 -5.56
N LYS A 27 -5.93 -9.84 -6.57
CA LYS A 27 -6.02 -10.54 -7.85
C LYS A 27 -7.30 -10.25 -8.64
N ALA A 28 -7.77 -9.00 -8.59
CA ALA A 28 -8.91 -8.51 -9.36
C ALA A 28 -8.61 -7.09 -9.86
N GLY A 29 -9.21 -6.70 -10.96
CA GLY A 29 -9.06 -5.38 -11.60
C GLY A 29 -8.84 -5.47 -13.10
N GLY A 30 -9.33 -4.49 -13.82
CA GLY A 30 -9.33 -4.39 -15.28
C GLY A 30 -7.98 -3.99 -15.87
N ARG A 31 -8.02 -3.41 -17.07
CA ARG A 31 -6.81 -2.98 -17.81
C ARG A 31 -6.45 -1.53 -17.51
N VAL A 32 -5.17 -1.22 -17.62
CA VAL A 32 -4.66 0.15 -17.46
C VAL A 32 -4.00 0.60 -18.76
N SER A 33 -4.23 1.86 -19.15
CA SER A 33 -3.74 2.37 -20.44
C SER A 33 -2.22 2.31 -20.53
N TRP A 34 -1.52 2.61 -19.43
CA TRP A 34 -0.07 2.58 -19.34
C TRP A 34 0.36 1.93 -18.03
N PHE A 35 1.22 0.94 -18.13
CA PHE A 35 1.89 0.33 -17.00
C PHE A 35 3.40 0.51 -17.17
N ILE A 36 4.00 1.35 -16.33
CA ILE A 36 5.37 1.78 -16.48
C ILE A 36 6.17 1.39 -15.23
N THR A 37 7.28 0.70 -15.44
CA THR A 37 8.22 0.29 -14.38
C THR A 37 9.51 1.07 -14.55
N PRO A 38 9.74 2.17 -13.82
CA PRO A 38 10.98 2.94 -13.89
C PRO A 38 12.17 2.14 -13.35
N GLU A 39 13.36 2.34 -13.95
CA GLU A 39 14.64 1.82 -13.47
C GLU A 39 15.39 2.84 -12.63
N THR A 40 15.18 4.14 -12.90
CA THR A 40 15.89 5.23 -12.25
C THR A 40 14.93 6.33 -11.77
N ILE A 41 15.44 7.24 -10.95
CA ILE A 41 14.68 8.44 -10.52
C ILE A 41 14.45 9.37 -11.73
N GLU A 42 15.39 9.43 -12.68
CA GLU A 42 15.28 10.20 -13.91
C GLU A 42 14.09 9.71 -14.75
N ASP A 43 13.87 8.40 -14.83
CA ASP A 43 12.69 7.84 -15.50
C ASP A 43 11.38 8.39 -14.91
N ILE A 44 11.33 8.64 -13.60
CA ILE A 44 10.11 9.17 -12.95
C ILE A 44 9.80 10.58 -13.43
N PHE A 45 10.82 11.45 -13.57
CA PHE A 45 10.62 12.79 -14.11
C PHE A 45 10.04 12.75 -15.53
N GLU A 46 10.58 11.88 -16.38
CA GLU A 46 10.08 11.69 -17.74
C GLU A 46 8.63 11.17 -17.76
N ILE A 47 8.30 10.22 -16.85
CA ILE A 47 6.93 9.67 -16.74
C ILE A 47 5.96 10.75 -16.29
N VAL A 48 6.28 11.54 -15.26
CA VAL A 48 5.41 12.59 -14.75
C VAL A 48 5.26 13.73 -15.76
N SER A 49 6.35 14.12 -16.43
CA SER A 49 6.31 15.10 -17.53
C SER A 49 5.41 14.63 -18.68
N PHE A 50 5.55 13.38 -19.10
CA PHE A 50 4.68 12.78 -20.10
C PHE A 50 3.22 12.76 -19.66
N ALA A 51 2.95 12.34 -18.39
CA ALA A 51 1.60 12.34 -17.85
C ALA A 51 0.94 13.73 -17.89
N ASN A 52 1.69 14.76 -17.50
CA ASN A 52 1.20 16.14 -17.50
C ASN A 52 0.94 16.67 -18.91
N ASN A 53 1.86 16.42 -19.85
CA ASN A 53 1.73 16.87 -21.25
C ASN A 53 0.56 16.21 -21.96
N GLU A 54 0.33 14.92 -21.75
CA GLU A 54 -0.73 14.14 -22.37
C GLU A 54 -2.02 14.12 -21.53
N ARG A 55 -2.03 14.80 -20.37
CA ARG A 55 -3.16 14.90 -19.44
C ARG A 55 -3.65 13.56 -18.92
N TYR A 56 -2.71 12.63 -18.66
CA TYR A 56 -3.02 11.38 -17.99
C TYR A 56 -2.98 11.55 -16.48
N ASP A 57 -3.94 10.97 -15.78
CA ASP A 57 -3.82 10.70 -14.36
C ASP A 57 -2.81 9.58 -14.13
N TRP A 58 -2.10 9.63 -13.00
CA TRP A 58 -1.17 8.57 -12.64
C TRP A 58 -1.29 8.16 -11.17
N LEU A 59 -1.01 6.88 -10.93
CA LEU A 59 -1.02 6.26 -9.61
C LEU A 59 0.28 5.49 -9.40
N VAL A 60 0.75 5.51 -8.17
CA VAL A 60 1.94 4.74 -7.77
C VAL A 60 1.52 3.37 -7.26
N LEU A 61 2.13 2.34 -7.80
CA LEU A 61 1.95 0.97 -7.37
C LEU A 61 3.24 0.46 -6.71
N GLY A 62 3.14 0.13 -5.41
CA GLY A 62 4.14 -0.67 -4.71
C GLY A 62 3.80 -2.17 -4.85
N ASN A 63 3.44 -2.82 -3.75
CA ASN A 63 3.06 -4.25 -3.76
C ASN A 63 1.56 -4.50 -4.04
N GLY A 64 0.78 -3.48 -4.33
CA GLY A 64 -0.65 -3.61 -4.66
C GLY A 64 -1.55 -4.14 -3.54
N SER A 65 -1.14 -3.96 -2.28
CA SER A 65 -1.85 -4.53 -1.13
C SER A 65 -3.04 -3.69 -0.62
N LYS A 66 -3.17 -2.45 -1.10
CA LYS A 66 -4.25 -1.53 -0.67
C LYS A 66 -4.90 -0.81 -1.87
N LEU A 67 -4.79 -1.36 -3.07
CA LEU A 67 -5.38 -0.80 -4.28
C LEU A 67 -6.41 -1.76 -4.88
N LEU A 68 -7.57 -1.23 -5.25
CA LEU A 68 -8.62 -1.92 -6.00
C LEU A 68 -8.98 -1.06 -7.21
N ILE A 69 -8.82 -1.59 -8.42
CA ILE A 69 -9.16 -0.93 -9.68
C ILE A 69 -10.36 -1.66 -10.28
N SER A 70 -11.40 -0.92 -10.69
CA SER A 70 -12.62 -1.46 -11.30
C SER A 70 -12.31 -2.41 -12.47
N ASP A 71 -13.20 -3.34 -12.75
CA ASP A 71 -13.13 -4.23 -13.92
C ASP A 71 -13.15 -3.45 -15.24
N LYS A 72 -13.68 -2.21 -15.26
CA LYS A 72 -13.58 -1.27 -16.39
C LYS A 72 -12.16 -0.76 -16.63
N GLY A 73 -11.26 -0.93 -15.65
CA GLY A 73 -9.87 -0.52 -15.72
C GLY A 73 -9.62 0.94 -15.32
N PHE A 74 -8.46 1.46 -15.73
CA PHE A 74 -8.01 2.82 -15.44
C PHE A 74 -7.38 3.45 -16.67
N ASN A 75 -8.01 4.50 -17.17
CA ASN A 75 -7.46 5.29 -18.30
C ASN A 75 -6.39 6.26 -17.79
N GLY A 76 -5.25 5.73 -17.41
CA GLY A 76 -4.14 6.50 -16.86
C GLY A 76 -2.85 5.70 -16.82
N ILE A 77 -1.90 6.16 -16.03
CA ILE A 77 -0.57 5.58 -15.89
C ILE A 77 -0.44 4.93 -14.51
N ILE A 78 -0.07 3.66 -14.47
CA ILE A 78 0.42 3.01 -13.26
C ILE A 78 1.95 3.06 -13.28
N ILE A 79 2.54 3.70 -12.26
CA ILE A 79 3.99 3.74 -12.04
C ILE A 79 4.36 2.67 -11.01
N TYR A 80 4.93 1.56 -11.50
CA TYR A 80 5.25 0.40 -10.67
C TYR A 80 6.69 0.49 -10.16
N THR A 81 6.86 0.78 -8.88
CA THR A 81 8.15 1.15 -8.29
C THR A 81 9.07 -0.03 -7.95
N ARG A 82 8.77 -1.24 -8.42
CA ARG A 82 9.45 -2.49 -8.05
C ARG A 82 10.98 -2.45 -8.20
N ASN A 83 11.49 -1.74 -9.21
CA ASN A 83 12.93 -1.72 -9.51
C ASN A 83 13.68 -0.64 -8.70
N LEU A 84 12.95 0.32 -8.13
CA LEU A 84 13.51 1.35 -7.25
C LEU A 84 13.56 0.82 -5.81
N ARG A 85 14.52 -0.06 -5.51
CA ARG A 85 14.51 -0.89 -4.29
C ARG A 85 15.78 -0.86 -3.44
N ASP A 86 16.70 0.04 -3.73
CA ASP A 86 17.97 0.12 -3.02
C ASP A 86 17.76 0.42 -1.54
N ILE A 87 18.61 -0.18 -0.70
CA ILE A 87 18.64 0.00 0.74
C ILE A 87 20.11 0.22 1.12
N VAL A 88 20.39 1.36 1.73
CA VAL A 88 21.71 1.69 2.27
C VAL A 88 21.56 1.86 3.78
N LEU A 89 22.46 1.23 4.53
CA LEU A 89 22.51 1.33 5.98
C LEU A 89 23.85 1.96 6.38
N ASP A 90 23.77 3.06 7.13
CA ASP A 90 24.91 3.70 7.79
C ASP A 90 24.61 3.85 9.28
N ARG A 91 25.29 3.05 10.09
CA ARG A 91 25.09 2.97 11.55
C ARG A 91 23.59 2.70 11.86
N GLU A 92 22.90 3.66 12.47
CA GLU A 92 21.48 3.57 12.82
C GLU A 92 20.54 4.24 11.79
N GLU A 93 21.09 4.79 10.73
CA GLU A 93 20.33 5.44 9.66
C GLU A 93 20.20 4.52 8.45
N MET A 94 18.95 4.32 8.03
CA MET A 94 18.65 3.49 6.86
C MET A 94 17.99 4.36 5.79
N ILE A 95 18.63 4.45 4.63
CA ILE A 95 18.11 5.14 3.44
C ILE A 95 17.54 4.09 2.50
N LEU A 96 16.27 4.25 2.14
CA LEU A 96 15.56 3.27 1.30
C LEU A 96 14.88 3.97 0.13
N HIS A 97 14.91 3.34 -1.03
CA HIS A 97 14.02 3.74 -2.12
C HIS A 97 12.56 3.31 -1.84
N GLY A 98 11.60 4.07 -2.39
CA GLY A 98 10.17 3.86 -2.14
C GLY A 98 9.64 2.47 -2.55
N GLY A 99 10.28 1.82 -3.54
CA GLY A 99 9.95 0.46 -3.97
C GLY A 99 10.62 -0.66 -3.16
N ALA A 100 11.49 -0.33 -2.18
CA ALA A 100 12.16 -1.33 -1.37
C ALA A 100 11.15 -2.19 -0.58
N PRO A 101 11.27 -3.54 -0.60
CA PRO A 101 10.37 -4.41 0.14
C PRO A 101 10.55 -4.26 1.66
N ILE A 102 9.46 -4.14 2.40
CA ILE A 102 9.48 -4.06 3.88
C ILE A 102 10.28 -5.22 4.48
N GLY A 103 10.08 -6.45 3.98
CA GLY A 103 10.78 -7.62 4.48
C GLY A 103 12.30 -7.59 4.30
N GLU A 104 12.81 -6.92 3.25
CA GLU A 104 14.25 -6.74 3.03
C GLU A 104 14.83 -5.74 4.03
N ALA A 105 14.13 -4.62 4.27
CA ALA A 105 14.51 -3.64 5.28
C ALA A 105 14.58 -4.26 6.69
N ILE A 106 13.56 -5.06 7.07
CA ILE A 106 13.54 -5.78 8.35
C ILE A 106 14.73 -6.75 8.46
N ARG A 107 14.98 -7.57 7.43
CA ARG A 107 16.10 -8.52 7.46
C ARG A 107 17.45 -7.82 7.63
N LEU A 108 17.65 -6.69 6.96
CA LEU A 108 18.88 -5.91 7.08
C LEU A 108 19.02 -5.31 8.50
N ALA A 109 17.95 -4.71 9.04
CA ALA A 109 17.94 -4.16 10.38
C ALA A 109 18.29 -5.22 11.44
N VAL A 110 17.61 -6.37 11.41
CA VAL A 110 17.85 -7.50 12.32
C VAL A 110 19.30 -8.01 12.25
N LYS A 111 19.82 -8.22 11.03
CA LYS A 111 21.22 -8.64 10.80
C LYS A 111 22.22 -7.65 11.39
N SER A 112 21.87 -6.36 11.41
CA SER A 112 22.71 -5.28 11.94
C SER A 112 22.42 -4.94 13.40
N LYS A 113 21.64 -5.77 14.11
CA LYS A 113 21.23 -5.56 15.53
C LYS A 113 20.54 -4.20 15.76
N LEU A 114 19.69 -3.82 14.78
CA LEU A 114 18.90 -2.58 14.84
C LEU A 114 17.42 -2.90 15.01
N SER A 115 16.78 -2.22 15.95
CA SER A 115 15.39 -2.32 16.32
C SER A 115 14.57 -1.16 15.77
N GLY A 116 13.27 -1.38 15.62
CA GLY A 116 12.24 -0.40 15.22
C GLY A 116 11.32 -0.91 14.12
N LEU A 117 11.79 -1.80 13.24
CA LEU A 117 10.99 -2.33 12.13
C LEU A 117 10.20 -3.60 12.46
N GLU A 118 10.35 -4.19 13.63
CA GLU A 118 9.69 -5.45 14.05
C GLU A 118 8.15 -5.38 13.97
N PRO A 119 7.49 -4.23 14.27
CA PRO A 119 6.04 -4.10 14.13
C PRO A 119 5.53 -4.29 12.71
N LEU A 120 6.40 -4.19 11.69
CA LEU A 120 6.04 -4.32 10.29
C LEU A 120 6.18 -5.75 9.75
N VAL A 121 6.67 -6.69 10.56
CA VAL A 121 6.83 -8.10 10.16
C VAL A 121 5.51 -8.65 9.62
N GLY A 122 5.60 -9.31 8.45
CA GLY A 122 4.46 -9.93 7.78
C GLY A 122 3.48 -8.94 7.11
N ILE A 123 3.76 -7.63 7.09
CA ILE A 123 3.02 -6.68 6.26
C ILE A 123 3.53 -6.80 4.82
N PRO A 124 2.69 -7.20 3.86
CA PRO A 124 3.09 -7.22 2.46
C PRO A 124 3.09 -5.78 1.92
N GLY A 125 4.25 -5.29 1.47
CA GLY A 125 4.32 -3.92 0.96
C GLY A 125 5.74 -3.47 0.61
N THR A 126 5.81 -2.26 0.06
CA THR A 126 7.03 -1.49 -0.12
C THR A 126 7.13 -0.40 0.95
N ILE A 127 8.34 0.09 1.18
CA ILE A 127 8.59 1.16 2.16
C ILE A 127 7.82 2.44 1.79
N GLY A 128 7.78 2.84 0.51
CA GLY A 128 6.98 3.99 0.07
C GLY A 128 5.49 3.82 0.37
N GLY A 129 4.92 2.63 0.06
CA GLY A 129 3.53 2.33 0.41
C GLY A 129 3.29 2.31 1.92
N ALA A 130 4.25 1.81 2.70
CA ALA A 130 4.18 1.82 4.16
C ALA A 130 4.19 3.24 4.73
N VAL A 131 5.00 4.14 4.16
CA VAL A 131 5.05 5.57 4.56
C VAL A 131 3.73 6.26 4.24
N VAL A 132 3.20 6.10 3.01
CA VAL A 132 1.91 6.70 2.62
C VAL A 132 0.78 6.28 3.55
N MET A 133 0.72 5.00 3.92
CA MET A 133 -0.34 4.43 4.75
C MET A 133 -0.05 4.48 6.26
N ASN A 134 1.12 4.99 6.67
CA ASN A 134 1.64 4.83 8.03
C ASN A 134 1.45 3.40 8.55
N ALA A 135 1.99 2.45 7.81
CA ALA A 135 1.80 1.02 8.09
C ALA A 135 2.35 0.66 9.47
N GLY A 136 1.62 -0.20 10.17
CA GLY A 136 2.01 -0.62 11.51
C GLY A 136 0.99 -1.56 12.16
N THR A 137 1.26 -1.89 13.40
CA THR A 137 0.43 -2.72 14.27
C THR A 137 0.21 -2.03 15.62
N ALA A 138 -0.37 -2.74 16.60
CA ALA A 138 -0.47 -2.26 17.98
C ALA A 138 0.91 -1.98 18.61
N TYR A 139 1.97 -2.61 18.12
CA TYR A 139 3.34 -2.45 18.63
C TYR A 139 4.09 -1.24 18.07
N GLY A 140 3.58 -0.63 17.01
CA GLY A 140 4.19 0.55 16.40
C GLY A 140 3.90 0.70 14.92
N SER A 141 4.37 1.82 14.34
CA SER A 141 4.22 2.13 12.93
C SER A 141 5.49 2.74 12.34
N ILE A 142 5.62 2.68 11.01
CA ILE A 142 6.79 3.19 10.30
C ILE A 142 7.03 4.68 10.55
N GLY A 143 5.96 5.47 10.70
CA GLY A 143 6.04 6.92 10.90
C GLY A 143 6.87 7.33 12.12
N LYS A 144 6.97 6.48 13.14
CA LYS A 144 7.81 6.74 14.33
C LYS A 144 9.32 6.73 14.01
N LEU A 145 9.70 6.13 12.89
CA LEU A 145 11.09 5.95 12.48
C LEU A 145 11.52 6.94 11.40
N VAL A 146 10.55 7.50 10.65
CA VAL A 146 10.81 8.39 9.52
C VAL A 146 11.38 9.72 10.00
N LYS A 147 12.54 10.10 9.45
CA LYS A 147 13.19 11.39 9.65
C LYS A 147 12.92 12.34 8.49
N SER A 148 13.07 11.83 7.27
CA SER A 148 12.76 12.61 6.08
C SER A 148 12.23 11.73 4.97
N VAL A 149 11.48 12.35 4.06
CA VAL A 149 10.93 11.74 2.86
C VAL A 149 11.23 12.62 1.67
N GLU A 150 11.91 12.06 0.67
CA GLU A 150 12.09 12.67 -0.63
C GLU A 150 11.00 12.13 -1.57
N TYR A 151 10.37 13.01 -2.31
CA TYR A 151 9.26 12.64 -3.20
C TYR A 151 9.19 13.56 -4.42
N ILE A 152 8.61 13.06 -5.49
CA ILE A 152 8.24 13.84 -6.68
C ILE A 152 6.73 14.10 -6.60
N ASN A 153 6.33 15.38 -6.73
CA ASN A 153 4.93 15.80 -6.69
C ASN A 153 4.25 15.67 -8.06
N SER A 154 2.96 16.02 -8.12
CA SER A 154 2.16 15.99 -9.37
C SER A 154 2.69 16.90 -10.47
N GLU A 155 3.45 17.92 -10.13
CA GLU A 155 4.06 18.86 -11.09
C GLU A 155 5.41 18.35 -11.63
N GLY A 156 5.93 17.25 -11.08
CA GLY A 156 7.23 16.70 -11.42
C GLY A 156 8.39 17.34 -10.66
N LEU A 157 8.11 18.05 -9.57
CA LEU A 157 9.14 18.68 -8.74
C LEU A 157 9.60 17.73 -7.64
N LEU A 158 10.91 17.59 -7.50
CA LEU A 158 11.54 16.89 -6.38
C LEU A 158 11.49 17.75 -5.13
N SER A 159 11.02 17.18 -4.05
CA SER A 159 10.88 17.86 -2.76
C SER A 159 11.32 16.94 -1.63
N VAL A 160 11.81 17.53 -0.55
CA VAL A 160 12.15 16.82 0.70
C VAL A 160 11.29 17.36 1.82
N LYS A 161 10.73 16.45 2.60
CA LYS A 161 9.98 16.78 3.81
C LYS A 161 10.65 16.16 5.02
N ASP A 162 11.17 17.00 5.90
CA ASP A 162 11.70 16.60 7.19
C ASP A 162 10.58 16.46 8.22
N ASN A 163 10.68 15.40 9.05
CA ASN A 163 9.72 15.09 10.11
C ASN A 163 8.24 15.21 9.64
N PRO A 164 7.84 14.47 8.58
CA PRO A 164 6.48 14.58 8.06
C PRO A 164 5.46 14.13 9.10
N TYR A 165 4.23 14.65 8.97
CA TYR A 165 3.12 14.25 9.83
C TYR A 165 2.69 12.79 9.57
N PHE A 166 2.43 12.08 10.67
CA PHE A 166 1.86 10.74 10.67
C PHE A 166 0.74 10.61 11.71
N GLY A 167 -0.43 10.16 11.26
CA GLY A 167 -1.58 9.78 12.09
C GLY A 167 -1.89 8.29 12.02
N TYR A 168 -2.94 7.83 12.70
CA TYR A 168 -3.41 6.44 12.60
C TYR A 168 -3.90 6.12 11.19
N ARG A 169 -3.17 5.23 10.48
CA ARG A 169 -3.45 4.90 9.06
C ARG A 169 -3.54 6.15 8.18
N ASP A 170 -2.70 7.14 8.50
CA ASP A 170 -2.66 8.42 7.83
C ASP A 170 -1.26 8.99 7.79
N SER A 171 -0.98 9.82 6.77
CA SER A 171 0.27 10.53 6.61
C SER A 171 0.09 11.80 5.79
N GLU A 172 1.07 12.69 5.85
CA GLU A 172 1.12 13.89 5.01
C GLU A 172 1.02 13.59 3.49
N PHE A 173 1.31 12.35 3.08
CA PHE A 173 1.36 11.93 1.67
C PHE A 173 0.08 11.23 1.20
N LYS A 174 -0.78 10.78 2.14
CA LYS A 174 -2.01 10.06 1.80
C LYS A 174 -3.00 11.00 1.10
N GLY A 175 -3.62 10.50 0.03
CA GLY A 175 -4.55 11.28 -0.79
C GLY A 175 -3.89 12.31 -1.73
N LYS A 176 -2.57 12.48 -1.66
CA LYS A 176 -1.82 13.34 -2.58
C LYS A 176 -1.27 12.52 -3.75
N ARG A 177 -1.17 13.13 -4.91
CA ARG A 177 -0.51 12.55 -6.08
C ARG A 177 1.00 12.82 -5.95
N VAL A 178 1.68 11.94 -5.25
CA VAL A 178 3.13 11.99 -5.01
C VAL A 178 3.76 10.62 -5.22
N LEU A 179 4.99 10.57 -5.69
CA LEU A 179 5.81 9.37 -5.74
C LEU A 179 6.97 9.53 -4.76
N ILE A 180 7.00 8.70 -3.73
CA ILE A 180 8.09 8.69 -2.75
C ILE A 180 9.31 8.03 -3.39
N THR A 181 10.42 8.77 -3.48
CA THR A 181 11.68 8.31 -4.08
C THR A 181 12.60 7.73 -3.04
N ARG A 182 12.85 8.45 -1.93
CA ARG A 182 13.74 8.02 -0.85
C ARG A 182 13.14 8.30 0.51
N ILE A 183 13.47 7.47 1.47
CA ILE A 183 13.07 7.62 2.87
C ILE A 183 14.29 7.43 3.75
N LEU A 184 14.50 8.35 4.70
CA LEU A 184 15.46 8.20 5.78
C LEU A 184 14.74 7.71 7.04
N LEU A 185 15.11 6.52 7.51
CA LEU A 185 14.66 5.97 8.80
C LEU A 185 15.79 6.06 9.83
N LYS A 186 15.43 6.40 11.06
CA LYS A 186 16.30 6.28 12.23
C LYS A 186 15.87 5.07 13.04
N LEU A 187 16.78 4.12 13.17
CA LEU A 187 16.64 2.90 13.97
C LEU A 187 17.41 3.06 15.27
N SER A 188 17.36 2.07 16.15
CA SER A 188 18.06 2.06 17.42
C SER A 188 18.82 0.76 17.61
N SER A 189 20.05 0.82 18.07
CA SER A 189 20.81 -0.37 18.47
C SER A 189 20.09 -1.11 19.63
N SER A 190 20.04 -2.44 19.54
CA SER A 190 19.37 -3.27 20.54
C SER A 190 20.06 -4.64 20.67
N LEU A 191 19.85 -5.32 21.81
CA LEU A 191 20.30 -6.68 21.97
C LEU A 191 19.52 -7.63 21.03
N SER A 192 20.18 -8.67 20.57
CA SER A 192 19.55 -9.63 19.64
C SER A 192 18.33 -10.32 20.27
N GLU A 193 18.42 -10.65 21.57
CA GLU A 193 17.34 -11.27 22.34
C GLU A 193 16.07 -10.40 22.37
N ASP A 194 16.23 -9.09 22.57
CA ASP A 194 15.13 -8.12 22.58
C ASP A 194 14.48 -7.98 21.20
N ILE A 195 15.28 -7.97 20.14
CA ILE A 195 14.78 -7.95 18.76
C ILE A 195 13.99 -9.23 18.47
N ASP A 196 14.52 -10.40 18.85
CA ASP A 196 13.87 -11.68 18.64
C ASP A 196 12.53 -11.78 19.40
N GLU A 197 12.44 -11.26 20.60
CA GLU A 197 11.21 -11.21 21.38
C GLU A 197 10.14 -10.34 20.71
N ARG A 198 10.51 -9.13 20.23
CA ARG A 198 9.62 -8.24 19.49
C ARG A 198 9.16 -8.85 18.17
N LEU A 199 10.05 -9.55 17.47
CA LEU A 199 9.71 -10.28 16.24
C LEU A 199 8.71 -11.42 16.55
N LYS A 200 8.94 -12.22 17.57
CA LYS A 200 8.02 -13.30 18.00
C LYS A 200 6.63 -12.75 18.32
N SER A 201 6.55 -11.64 19.07
CA SER A 201 5.30 -10.99 19.42
C SER A 201 4.56 -10.49 18.17
N SER A 202 5.27 -9.86 17.23
CA SER A 202 4.70 -9.38 15.96
C SER A 202 4.22 -10.53 15.07
N ILE A 203 4.94 -11.67 15.03
CA ILE A 203 4.55 -12.88 14.29
C ILE A 203 3.31 -13.51 14.92
N LEU A 204 3.21 -13.57 16.25
CA LEU A 204 2.04 -14.12 16.95
C LEU A 204 0.76 -13.31 16.63
N LEU A 205 0.87 -11.98 16.60
CA LEU A 205 -0.25 -11.12 16.20
C LEU A 205 -0.75 -11.45 14.76
N ARG A 206 0.17 -11.83 13.87
CA ARG A 206 -0.18 -12.21 12.48
C ARG A 206 -0.82 -13.59 12.37
N LYS A 207 -0.53 -14.51 13.32
CA LYS A 207 -1.11 -15.87 13.30
C LYS A 207 -2.63 -15.87 13.46
N SER A 208 -3.21 -14.86 14.12
CA SER A 208 -4.66 -14.71 14.29
C SER A 208 -5.38 -14.14 13.06
N GLN A 209 -4.64 -13.71 12.03
CA GLN A 209 -5.21 -13.15 10.80
C GLN A 209 -5.45 -14.24 9.73
N PRO A 210 -6.44 -14.05 8.83
CA PRO A 210 -6.68 -14.99 7.73
C PRO A 210 -5.44 -15.20 6.86
N ARG A 211 -5.09 -16.46 6.60
CA ARG A 211 -3.99 -16.85 5.70
C ARG A 211 -4.55 -17.18 4.33
N PHE A 212 -4.85 -16.15 3.56
CA PHE A 212 -5.35 -16.31 2.20
C PHE A 212 -4.60 -15.35 1.26
N PRO A 213 -4.13 -15.81 0.08
CA PRO A 213 -3.24 -14.99 -0.76
C PRO A 213 -3.93 -13.84 -1.49
N ARG A 214 -5.28 -13.88 -1.64
CA ARG A 214 -6.05 -12.91 -2.41
C ARG A 214 -6.87 -12.01 -1.47
N GLN A 215 -6.20 -11.06 -0.83
CA GLN A 215 -6.78 -10.15 0.16
C GLN A 215 -5.98 -8.84 0.28
N PHE A 216 -6.53 -7.85 1.00
CA PHE A 216 -5.89 -6.55 1.28
C PHE A 216 -5.25 -6.47 2.69
N GLY A 217 -5.40 -7.47 3.55
CA GLY A 217 -5.33 -7.27 4.99
C GLY A 217 -6.63 -6.64 5.50
N SER A 218 -6.58 -5.85 6.57
CA SER A 218 -7.74 -5.10 7.06
C SER A 218 -8.28 -4.17 5.99
N VAL A 219 -9.60 -4.21 5.76
CA VAL A 219 -10.28 -3.41 4.72
C VAL A 219 -10.62 -2.02 5.23
N PHE A 220 -11.02 -1.91 6.52
CA PHE A 220 -11.43 -0.66 7.15
C PHE A 220 -10.52 -0.30 8.31
N LYS A 221 -10.37 1.01 8.57
CA LYS A 221 -9.79 1.52 9.82
C LYS A 221 -10.68 1.15 11.01
N ASN A 222 -10.07 0.96 12.17
CA ASN A 222 -10.85 0.85 13.40
C ASN A 222 -11.35 2.24 13.80
N PRO A 223 -12.65 2.42 14.08
CA PRO A 223 -13.15 3.59 14.80
C PRO A 223 -12.51 3.72 16.20
N GLN A 224 -12.65 4.90 16.83
CA GLN A 224 -11.88 5.22 18.05
C GLN A 224 -12.10 4.24 19.21
N GLU A 225 -13.31 3.72 19.42
CA GLU A 225 -13.66 2.96 20.63
C GLU A 225 -13.94 1.47 20.35
N VAL A 226 -14.09 1.09 19.07
CA VAL A 226 -14.48 -0.27 18.71
C VAL A 226 -13.76 -0.74 17.46
N SER A 227 -13.46 -2.04 17.37
CA SER A 227 -12.82 -2.55 16.17
C SER A 227 -13.81 -2.67 15.01
N ALA A 228 -13.38 -2.29 13.80
CA ALA A 228 -14.18 -2.48 12.58
C ALA A 228 -14.59 -3.95 12.41
N GLY A 229 -13.69 -4.90 12.73
CA GLY A 229 -14.00 -6.32 12.66
C GLY A 229 -15.19 -6.73 13.54
N LYS A 230 -15.29 -6.19 14.76
CA LYS A 230 -16.42 -6.44 15.66
C LYS A 230 -17.73 -5.88 15.10
N LEU A 231 -17.71 -4.63 14.63
CA LEU A 231 -18.90 -4.01 14.03
C LEU A 231 -19.41 -4.78 12.79
N ILE A 232 -18.48 -5.23 11.94
CA ILE A 232 -18.80 -6.01 10.73
C ILE A 232 -19.39 -7.39 11.12
N GLU A 233 -18.84 -8.03 12.14
CA GLU A 233 -19.35 -9.30 12.66
C GLU A 233 -20.74 -9.15 13.28
N GLU A 234 -20.97 -8.14 14.11
CA GLU A 234 -22.27 -7.83 14.72
C GLU A 234 -23.32 -7.40 13.68
N ALA A 235 -22.88 -6.80 12.55
CA ALA A 235 -23.75 -6.51 11.41
C ALA A 235 -24.12 -7.76 10.57
N GLY A 236 -23.64 -8.95 10.97
CA GLY A 236 -23.96 -10.23 10.33
C GLY A 236 -23.12 -10.59 9.10
N PHE A 237 -21.96 -9.95 8.89
CA PHE A 237 -21.14 -10.19 7.69
C PHE A 237 -20.04 -11.24 7.87
N LYS A 238 -19.71 -11.68 9.07
CA LYS A 238 -18.68 -12.71 9.24
C LYS A 238 -19.06 -13.99 8.50
N GLY A 239 -18.23 -14.41 7.55
CA GLY A 239 -18.50 -15.54 6.68
C GLY A 239 -19.46 -15.27 5.51
N PHE A 240 -20.00 -14.05 5.37
CA PHE A 240 -20.90 -13.67 4.26
C PHE A 240 -20.22 -13.89 2.91
N VAL A 241 -20.96 -14.42 1.96
CA VAL A 241 -20.49 -14.71 0.59
C VAL A 241 -21.39 -13.98 -0.42
N TYR A 242 -20.75 -13.31 -1.36
CA TYR A 242 -21.38 -12.74 -2.55
C TYR A 242 -20.58 -13.17 -3.78
N ASN A 243 -21.20 -13.87 -4.69
CA ASN A 243 -20.52 -14.51 -5.84
C ASN A 243 -19.27 -15.30 -5.38
N LYS A 244 -18.09 -14.87 -5.81
CA LYS A 244 -16.79 -15.45 -5.43
C LYS A 244 -16.00 -14.58 -4.46
N VAL A 245 -16.67 -13.70 -3.71
CA VAL A 245 -16.09 -12.83 -2.68
C VAL A 245 -16.65 -13.23 -1.33
N GLN A 246 -15.78 -13.39 -0.34
CA GLN A 246 -16.17 -13.78 1.02
C GLN A 246 -15.61 -12.82 2.05
N VAL A 247 -16.44 -12.39 2.99
CA VAL A 247 -15.96 -11.82 4.26
C VAL A 247 -15.40 -12.96 5.10
N SER A 248 -14.17 -12.82 5.56
CA SER A 248 -13.48 -13.92 6.23
C SER A 248 -14.24 -14.44 7.46
N PRO A 249 -14.40 -15.77 7.60
CA PRO A 249 -14.97 -16.38 8.81
C PRO A 249 -14.01 -16.32 10.01
N VAL A 250 -12.73 -16.00 9.80
CA VAL A 250 -11.73 -15.87 10.88
C VAL A 250 -11.74 -14.46 11.46
N HIS A 251 -11.78 -13.43 10.59
CA HIS A 251 -11.73 -12.03 10.99
C HIS A 251 -12.55 -11.18 10.02
N ALA A 252 -13.65 -10.60 10.49
CA ALA A 252 -14.64 -9.96 9.62
C ALA A 252 -14.15 -8.68 8.90
N ASN A 253 -13.04 -8.06 9.33
CA ASN A 253 -12.43 -6.93 8.60
C ASN A 253 -11.49 -7.36 7.45
N PHE A 254 -11.66 -8.60 6.94
CA PHE A 254 -10.90 -9.14 5.81
C PHE A 254 -11.85 -9.63 4.73
N ILE A 255 -11.61 -9.22 3.50
CA ILE A 255 -12.32 -9.71 2.31
C ILE A 255 -11.38 -10.64 1.55
N LEU A 256 -11.87 -11.85 1.27
CA LEU A 256 -11.18 -12.91 0.53
C LEU A 256 -11.79 -13.00 -0.87
N ASN A 257 -10.97 -12.96 -1.90
CA ASN A 257 -11.41 -13.03 -3.28
C ASN A 257 -11.08 -14.39 -3.91
N PHE A 258 -12.08 -15.19 -4.24
CA PHE A 258 -11.95 -16.46 -4.94
C PHE A 258 -12.22 -16.33 -6.45
N GLY A 259 -12.60 -15.12 -6.91
CA GLY A 259 -12.91 -14.78 -8.29
C GLY A 259 -11.88 -13.87 -8.94
N GLU A 260 -12.33 -13.11 -9.94
CA GLU A 260 -11.52 -12.18 -10.71
C GLU A 260 -12.15 -10.78 -10.78
N SER A 261 -13.42 -10.61 -10.33
CA SER A 261 -14.15 -9.35 -10.40
C SER A 261 -13.75 -8.42 -9.26
N ALA A 262 -13.25 -7.24 -9.60
CA ALA A 262 -13.04 -6.14 -8.68
C ALA A 262 -14.35 -5.44 -8.30
N ASP A 263 -15.32 -5.43 -9.20
CA ASP A 263 -16.63 -4.81 -8.97
C ASP A 263 -17.41 -5.60 -7.91
N ASP A 264 -17.30 -6.96 -7.87
CA ASP A 264 -17.87 -7.78 -6.79
C ASP A 264 -17.20 -7.46 -5.43
N VAL A 265 -15.88 -7.30 -5.40
CA VAL A 265 -15.15 -6.93 -4.18
C VAL A 265 -15.59 -5.55 -3.68
N TYR A 266 -15.71 -4.58 -4.59
CA TYR A 266 -16.18 -3.24 -4.28
C TYR A 266 -17.63 -3.23 -3.76
N TYR A 267 -18.51 -4.02 -4.39
CA TYR A 267 -19.89 -4.19 -3.94
C TYR A 267 -19.96 -4.68 -2.49
N VAL A 268 -19.21 -5.73 -2.13
CA VAL A 268 -19.17 -6.25 -0.76
C VAL A 268 -18.63 -5.19 0.21
N LEU A 269 -17.61 -4.43 -0.17
CA LEU A 269 -17.07 -3.34 0.64
C LEU A 269 -18.14 -2.29 0.93
N LYS A 270 -18.89 -1.84 -0.09
CA LYS A 270 -19.97 -0.86 0.04
C LYS A 270 -21.13 -1.40 0.89
N LEU A 271 -21.52 -2.64 0.65
CA LEU A 271 -22.60 -3.28 1.42
C LEU A 271 -22.26 -3.36 2.92
N ILE A 272 -21.02 -3.65 3.29
CA ILE A 272 -20.55 -3.61 4.67
C ILE A 272 -20.68 -2.18 5.25
N GLN A 273 -20.20 -1.17 4.52
CA GLN A 273 -20.28 0.23 4.98
C GLN A 273 -21.74 0.65 5.27
N GLU A 274 -22.64 0.38 4.33
CA GLU A 274 -24.05 0.72 4.44
C GLU A 274 -24.73 0.01 5.62
N ARG A 275 -24.48 -1.28 5.79
CA ARG A 275 -25.08 -2.06 6.86
C ARG A 275 -24.55 -1.63 8.23
N VAL A 276 -23.24 -1.45 8.39
CA VAL A 276 -22.65 -0.97 9.65
C VAL A 276 -23.17 0.42 9.99
N PHE A 277 -23.26 1.31 9.02
CA PHE A 277 -23.84 2.63 9.22
C PHE A 277 -25.31 2.56 9.67
N LYS A 278 -26.10 1.71 9.03
CA LYS A 278 -27.53 1.52 9.37
C LYS A 278 -27.74 1.01 10.79
N PHE A 279 -26.87 0.08 11.28
CA PHE A 279 -27.06 -0.55 12.60
C PHE A 279 -26.44 0.26 13.74
N PHE A 280 -25.29 0.92 13.48
CA PHE A 280 -24.50 1.53 14.55
C PHE A 280 -24.31 3.04 14.39
N ASN A 281 -24.79 3.63 13.28
CA ASN A 281 -24.56 5.03 12.90
C ASN A 281 -23.04 5.39 12.82
N ILE A 282 -22.20 4.40 12.45
CA ILE A 282 -20.75 4.53 12.29
C ILE A 282 -20.40 4.30 10.82
N LEU A 283 -19.84 5.32 10.16
CA LEU A 283 -19.33 5.19 8.81
C LEU A 283 -17.90 4.64 8.86
N LEU A 284 -17.72 3.39 8.41
CA LEU A 284 -16.39 2.79 8.33
C LEU A 284 -15.55 3.45 7.24
N GLU A 285 -14.35 3.89 7.58
CA GLU A 285 -13.38 4.46 6.63
C GLU A 285 -12.54 3.36 5.99
N PRO A 286 -12.54 3.20 4.64
CA PRO A 286 -11.71 2.20 3.99
C PRO A 286 -10.22 2.51 4.11
N GLU A 287 -9.40 1.47 4.33
CA GLU A 287 -7.96 1.53 4.09
C GLU A 287 -7.62 1.25 2.61
N VAL A 288 -8.55 0.63 1.88
CA VAL A 288 -8.39 0.30 0.46
C VAL A 288 -8.68 1.53 -0.39
N ILE A 289 -7.76 1.84 -1.29
CA ILE A 289 -7.91 2.90 -2.29
C ILE A 289 -8.64 2.30 -3.49
N THR A 290 -9.78 2.88 -3.84
CA THR A 290 -10.64 2.42 -4.96
C THR A 290 -10.53 3.38 -6.13
N VAL A 291 -10.47 2.84 -7.36
CA VAL A 291 -10.26 3.61 -8.61
C VAL A 291 -11.19 3.11 -9.70
N GLY A 292 -11.92 4.01 -10.35
CA GLY A 292 -12.75 3.71 -11.53
C GLY A 292 -14.12 3.09 -11.25
N PHE A 293 -14.63 3.19 -10.01
CA PHE A 293 -15.95 2.66 -9.61
C PHE A 293 -17.06 3.71 -9.70
#